data_347e4e2c17dfc8b75a935d00df85a8ba
#
_entry.id   347e4e2c17dfc8b75a935d00df85a8ba
#
_cell.length_a   1.000
_cell.length_b   1.000
_cell.length_c   1.000
_cell.angle_alpha   90.00
_cell.angle_beta   90.00
_cell.angle_gamma   90.00
#
_symmetry.space_group_name_H-M   'P 1'
#
loop_
_entity.id
_entity.type
_entity.pdbx_description
1 polymer ?
#
loop_
_entity_poly.entity_id
_entity_poly.type
_entity_poly.pdbx_seq_one_letter_code
_entity_poly.pdbx_strand_id
1 'polypeptide(L)'
;MRTKLLASGALILVLAACYGSRASIPLQRALFAPQQPVRDSRYPAHWWTPVSKEGAPAWEILPQEAGPGEVILSKRNELGLLSNFAATPFTFKGKRYASLEGFWQMMKYPEGPEDPRAKFPGLEWKYSREQVAQLTSFDAKNAGTAAEENMKKMGITWVTFAGKRIEYRSQAPGEHYRLIVAATRAKVRQNLEVKKVLLATGDLILKPDHHQGANPPPAWRYYDILTQIRTELQKQKGN
;
A
#
# COMPACT_ATOMS: atom_id res chain seq x y z
N MET A 1 72.53 2.06 -31.52
CA MET A 1 73.58 1.21 -30.93
C MET A 1 72.89 0.02 -30.30
N ARG A 2 73.00 -1.13 -30.93
CA ARG A 2 73.72 -2.37 -30.55
C ARG A 2 73.24 -2.87 -29.18
N THR A 3 72.73 -4.08 -28.94
CA THR A 3 73.22 -5.38 -29.47
C THR A 3 72.16 -6.45 -29.21
N LYS A 4 72.06 -7.38 -30.14
CA LYS A 4 71.39 -8.70 -30.04
C LYS A 4 72.12 -9.61 -29.09
N LEU A 5 71.43 -10.51 -28.40
CA LEU A 5 71.98 -11.88 -28.26
C LEU A 5 70.82 -12.92 -28.23
N LEU A 6 71.02 -13.91 -29.09
CA LEU A 6 70.27 -15.15 -29.20
C LEU A 6 70.83 -16.17 -28.20
N ALA A 7 70.03 -17.03 -27.66
CA ALA A 7 70.44 -18.38 -27.29
C ALA A 7 69.21 -19.33 -27.26
N SER A 8 69.48 -20.40 -28.03
CA SER A 8 68.62 -21.56 -28.28
C SER A 8 68.44 -22.48 -27.10
N GLY A 9 67.37 -23.28 -27.15
CA GLY A 9 67.51 -24.69 -26.78
C GLY A 9 66.48 -25.23 -25.82
N ALA A 10 65.71 -26.07 -26.29
CA ALA A 10 65.37 -27.43 -25.89
C ALA A 10 63.87 -27.72 -25.83
N LEU A 11 63.49 -28.48 -26.85
CA LEU A 11 62.21 -29.16 -26.98
C LEU A 11 62.17 -30.36 -26.02
N ILE A 12 61.27 -30.33 -25.02
CA ILE A 12 60.90 -31.53 -24.24
C ILE A 12 59.42 -31.76 -24.46
N LEU A 13 59.04 -32.78 -25.20
CA LEU A 13 57.74 -33.37 -25.29
C LEU A 13 57.46 -34.11 -23.98
N VAL A 14 56.45 -33.68 -23.24
CA VAL A 14 55.85 -34.49 -22.17
C VAL A 14 54.37 -34.68 -22.51
N LEU A 15 54.06 -35.90 -22.91
CA LEU A 15 52.71 -36.43 -22.98
C LEU A 15 52.16 -36.47 -21.56
N ALA A 16 51.13 -35.66 -21.26
CA ALA A 16 50.37 -35.79 -20.04
C ALA A 16 48.92 -36.11 -20.39
N ALA A 17 48.49 -37.22 -19.85
CA ALA A 17 47.20 -37.84 -20.02
C ALA A 17 46.05 -36.95 -19.65
N CYS A 18 44.98 -36.96 -20.44
CA CYS A 18 43.64 -36.42 -20.11
C CYS A 18 43.04 -37.16 -18.93
N TYR A 19 43.16 -36.64 -17.73
CA TYR A 19 42.27 -36.97 -16.64
C TYR A 19 41.09 -35.98 -16.66
N GLY A 20 39.95 -36.46 -17.10
CA GLY A 20 38.70 -35.72 -17.02
C GLY A 20 38.29 -35.52 -15.57
N SER A 21 38.52 -34.34 -15.06
CA SER A 21 37.91 -33.90 -13.79
C SER A 21 36.42 -33.67 -14.04
N ARG A 22 35.59 -34.64 -13.67
CA ARG A 22 34.17 -34.43 -13.45
C ARG A 22 34.03 -33.41 -12.32
N ALA A 23 33.65 -32.20 -12.64
CA ALA A 23 33.24 -31.22 -11.66
C ALA A 23 32.05 -31.75 -10.94
N SER A 24 32.25 -32.21 -9.72
CA SER A 24 31.17 -32.52 -8.76
C SER A 24 30.50 -31.20 -8.39
N ILE A 25 29.34 -30.96 -8.95
CA ILE A 25 28.44 -29.85 -8.52
C ILE A 25 28.14 -30.16 -7.06
N PRO A 26 28.46 -29.27 -6.10
CA PRO A 26 28.19 -29.54 -4.70
C PRO A 26 26.66 -29.54 -4.49
N LEU A 27 26.11 -30.72 -4.18
CA LEU A 27 24.72 -30.95 -3.77
C LEU A 27 24.30 -30.13 -2.51
N GLN A 28 25.24 -29.46 -1.86
CA GLN A 28 24.99 -28.72 -0.62
C GLN A 28 24.31 -27.36 -0.79
N ARG A 29 24.15 -26.85 -2.00
CA ARG A 29 23.48 -25.54 -2.20
C ARG A 29 21.96 -25.61 -2.28
N ALA A 30 21.39 -26.82 -2.40
CA ALA A 30 19.93 -27.01 -2.44
C ALA A 30 19.26 -27.08 -1.05
N LEU A 31 20.05 -27.21 0.05
CA LEU A 31 19.50 -27.42 1.39
C LEU A 31 19.22 -26.12 2.18
N PHE A 32 19.52 -24.94 1.61
CA PHE A 32 19.32 -23.64 2.25
C PHE A 32 18.53 -22.64 1.40
N ALA A 33 17.71 -23.10 0.46
CA ALA A 33 16.66 -22.24 -0.03
C ALA A 33 15.72 -21.97 1.15
N PRO A 34 15.46 -20.68 1.51
CA PRO A 34 14.52 -20.39 2.58
C PRO A 34 13.20 -21.06 2.20
N GLN A 35 12.79 -22.05 3.02
CA GLN A 35 11.50 -22.69 2.84
C GLN A 35 10.45 -21.60 2.96
N GLN A 36 9.70 -21.39 1.90
CA GLN A 36 8.57 -20.48 1.97
C GLN A 36 7.64 -20.97 3.09
N PRO A 37 7.18 -20.08 3.98
CA PRO A 37 6.27 -20.51 5.04
C PRO A 37 5.08 -21.23 4.41
N VAL A 38 4.71 -22.39 4.94
CA VAL A 38 3.54 -23.16 4.50
C VAL A 38 2.34 -22.22 4.55
N ARG A 39 1.80 -21.88 3.39
CA ARG A 39 0.62 -21.04 3.28
C ARG A 39 -0.62 -21.92 3.47
N ASP A 40 -1.60 -21.38 4.16
CA ASP A 40 -2.86 -22.06 4.42
C ASP A 40 -3.63 -22.26 3.09
N SER A 41 -3.87 -23.52 2.73
CA SER A 41 -4.55 -23.89 1.48
C SER A 41 -6.01 -23.44 1.38
N ARG A 42 -6.58 -22.93 2.47
CA ARG A 42 -7.92 -22.31 2.48
C ARG A 42 -7.98 -21.00 1.69
N TYR A 43 -6.83 -20.40 1.40
CA TYR A 43 -6.73 -19.08 0.76
C TYR A 43 -6.09 -19.18 -0.62
N PRO A 44 -6.40 -18.24 -1.54
CA PRO A 44 -5.80 -18.21 -2.88
C PRO A 44 -4.28 -18.05 -2.82
N ALA A 45 -3.55 -19.03 -3.33
CA ALA A 45 -2.08 -19.03 -3.28
C ALA A 45 -1.45 -17.79 -3.96
N HIS A 46 -2.12 -17.23 -4.98
CA HIS A 46 -1.61 -16.06 -5.71
C HIS A 46 -1.52 -14.79 -4.85
N TRP A 47 -2.15 -14.73 -3.67
CA TRP A 47 -2.00 -13.59 -2.75
C TRP A 47 -0.59 -13.43 -2.20
N TRP A 48 0.22 -14.48 -2.28
CA TRP A 48 1.61 -14.50 -1.84
C TRP A 48 2.60 -14.77 -2.97
N THR A 49 2.14 -14.78 -4.22
CA THR A 49 3.02 -15.02 -5.36
C THR A 49 4.12 -13.95 -5.38
N PRO A 50 5.39 -14.37 -5.38
CA PRO A 50 6.49 -13.43 -5.43
C PRO A 50 6.45 -12.58 -6.69
N VAL A 51 6.67 -11.28 -6.51
CA VAL A 51 6.86 -10.32 -7.59
C VAL A 51 8.27 -9.75 -7.53
N SER A 52 8.81 -9.36 -8.68
CA SER A 52 10.16 -8.78 -8.74
C SER A 52 10.24 -7.52 -7.88
N LYS A 53 11.36 -7.36 -7.18
CA LYS A 53 11.72 -6.10 -6.51
C LYS A 53 12.21 -5.05 -7.51
N GLU A 54 12.64 -5.49 -8.70
CA GLU A 54 13.07 -4.59 -9.75
C GLU A 54 11.90 -3.73 -10.23
N GLY A 55 12.09 -2.42 -10.20
CA GLY A 55 11.05 -1.45 -10.53
C GLY A 55 9.95 -1.27 -9.47
N ALA A 56 9.97 -2.02 -8.36
CA ALA A 56 9.07 -1.79 -7.25
C ALA A 56 9.47 -0.51 -6.48
N PRO A 57 8.51 0.38 -6.16
CA PRO A 57 8.79 1.55 -5.35
C PRO A 57 9.33 1.17 -3.96
N ALA A 58 10.31 1.92 -3.46
CA ALA A 58 10.93 1.64 -2.15
C ALA A 58 9.95 1.68 -0.95
N TRP A 59 8.80 2.32 -1.11
CA TRP A 59 7.75 2.38 -0.09
C TRP A 59 6.83 1.15 -0.08
N GLU A 60 6.86 0.30 -1.13
CA GLU A 60 5.95 -0.85 -1.28
C GLU A 60 6.43 -2.04 -0.46
N ILE A 61 5.48 -2.70 0.21
CA ILE A 61 5.65 -4.01 0.83
C ILE A 61 5.07 -5.04 -0.13
N LEU A 62 5.90 -5.98 -0.57
CA LEU A 62 5.55 -6.95 -1.60
C LEU A 62 4.77 -8.14 -1.03
N PRO A 63 3.92 -8.82 -1.83
CA PRO A 63 3.11 -9.96 -1.37
C PRO A 63 3.88 -11.05 -0.63
N GLN A 64 5.08 -11.38 -1.09
CA GLN A 64 5.94 -12.40 -0.48
C GLN A 64 6.53 -12.01 0.88
N GLU A 65 6.45 -10.74 1.28
CA GLU A 65 6.97 -10.25 2.57
C GLU A 65 5.99 -10.48 3.73
N ALA A 66 4.79 -11.01 3.43
CA ALA A 66 3.82 -11.41 4.45
C ALA A 66 4.38 -12.54 5.32
N GLY A 67 4.27 -12.39 6.64
CA GLY A 67 4.59 -13.44 7.61
C GLY A 67 3.57 -14.59 7.64
N PRO A 68 3.79 -15.59 8.52
CA PRO A 68 2.81 -16.66 8.74
C PRO A 68 1.45 -16.10 9.20
N GLY A 69 0.36 -16.54 8.55
CA GLY A 69 -0.99 -16.09 8.86
C GLY A 69 -1.30 -14.65 8.42
N GLU A 70 -0.38 -13.98 7.73
CA GLU A 70 -0.54 -12.61 7.24
C GLU A 70 -0.82 -12.56 5.74
N VAL A 71 -1.46 -11.48 5.30
CA VAL A 71 -1.60 -11.13 3.89
C VAL A 71 -1.37 -9.64 3.69
N ILE A 72 -0.54 -9.29 2.70
CA ILE A 72 -0.35 -7.89 2.28
C ILE A 72 -1.53 -7.46 1.41
N LEU A 73 -2.15 -6.33 1.72
CA LEU A 73 -3.25 -5.76 0.92
C LEU A 73 -2.71 -5.15 -0.38
N SER A 74 -2.01 -6.00 -1.15
CA SER A 74 -1.28 -5.61 -2.35
C SER A 74 -2.21 -5.11 -3.45
N LYS A 75 -1.83 -4.02 -4.12
CA LYS A 75 -2.51 -3.51 -5.32
C LYS A 75 -2.19 -4.33 -6.59
N ARG A 76 -1.36 -5.36 -6.47
CA ARG A 76 -0.94 -6.23 -7.58
C ARG A 76 -1.90 -7.38 -7.85
N ASN A 77 -2.92 -7.54 -7.00
CA ASN A 77 -4.00 -8.50 -7.13
C ASN A 77 -5.32 -7.89 -6.60
N GLU A 78 -6.38 -8.70 -6.49
CA GLU A 78 -7.70 -8.25 -6.07
C GLU A 78 -7.77 -7.67 -4.63
N LEU A 79 -6.78 -7.97 -3.78
CA LEU A 79 -6.69 -7.35 -2.45
C LEU A 79 -6.55 -5.82 -2.55
N GLY A 80 -6.07 -5.32 -3.69
CA GLY A 80 -6.02 -3.90 -3.99
C GLY A 80 -7.38 -3.19 -3.96
N LEU A 81 -8.51 -3.91 -4.14
CA LEU A 81 -9.86 -3.37 -3.97
C LEU A 81 -10.12 -2.87 -2.54
N LEU A 82 -9.39 -3.42 -1.56
CA LEU A 82 -9.47 -3.03 -0.15
C LEU A 82 -8.73 -1.71 0.14
N SER A 83 -7.82 -1.29 -0.73
CA SER A 83 -7.09 -0.02 -0.61
C SER A 83 -8.02 1.18 -0.65
N ASN A 84 -7.64 2.25 0.06
CA ASN A 84 -8.31 3.55 -0.06
C ASN A 84 -8.24 4.11 -1.48
N PHE A 85 -7.21 3.74 -2.25
CA PHE A 85 -6.94 4.20 -3.61
C PHE A 85 -7.87 3.61 -4.65
N ALA A 86 -8.47 2.45 -4.37
CA ALA A 86 -9.30 1.73 -5.33
C ALA A 86 -10.48 2.58 -5.82
N ALA A 87 -10.74 2.54 -7.13
CA ALA A 87 -11.89 3.16 -7.77
C ALA A 87 -13.17 2.36 -7.44
N THR A 88 -13.56 2.39 -6.19
CA THR A 88 -14.74 1.71 -5.63
C THR A 88 -15.72 2.75 -5.12
N PRO A 89 -16.54 3.34 -6.00
CA PRO A 89 -17.38 4.47 -5.65
C PRO A 89 -18.45 4.08 -4.62
N PHE A 90 -18.77 5.05 -3.77
CA PHE A 90 -19.80 4.87 -2.73
C PHE A 90 -20.50 6.18 -2.41
N THR A 91 -21.69 6.09 -1.87
CA THR A 91 -22.45 7.23 -1.36
C THR A 91 -22.35 7.26 0.16
N PHE A 92 -22.00 8.42 0.70
CA PHE A 92 -21.94 8.64 2.14
C PHE A 92 -22.45 10.03 2.49
N LYS A 93 -23.37 10.11 3.49
CA LYS A 93 -24.02 11.37 3.89
C LYS A 93 -24.63 12.13 2.70
N GLY A 94 -25.30 11.42 1.80
CA GLY A 94 -25.98 11.98 0.64
C GLY A 94 -25.08 12.41 -0.53
N LYS A 95 -23.75 12.27 -0.44
CA LYS A 95 -22.79 12.61 -1.51
C LYS A 95 -22.11 11.36 -2.04
N ARG A 96 -21.79 11.35 -3.34
CA ARG A 96 -21.04 10.30 -4.02
C ARG A 96 -19.55 10.62 -4.01
N TYR A 97 -18.72 9.62 -3.76
CA TYR A 97 -17.26 9.66 -3.78
C TYR A 97 -16.74 8.58 -4.70
N ALA A 98 -15.72 8.88 -5.51
CA ALA A 98 -15.15 7.91 -6.43
C ALA A 98 -14.22 6.88 -5.74
N SER A 99 -13.62 7.28 -4.62
CA SER A 99 -12.75 6.43 -3.80
C SER A 99 -12.75 6.88 -2.35
N LEU A 100 -12.27 6.03 -1.44
CA LEU A 100 -12.08 6.42 -0.05
C LEU A 100 -10.94 7.44 0.08
N GLU A 101 -9.93 7.38 -0.78
CA GLU A 101 -8.86 8.38 -0.83
C GLU A 101 -9.40 9.76 -1.24
N GLY A 102 -10.23 9.83 -2.28
CA GLY A 102 -10.90 11.08 -2.69
C GLY A 102 -11.74 11.67 -1.54
N PHE A 103 -12.51 10.83 -0.84
CA PHE A 103 -13.25 11.23 0.36
C PHE A 103 -12.32 11.79 1.45
N TRP A 104 -11.19 11.14 1.69
CA TRP A 104 -10.22 11.56 2.69
C TRP A 104 -9.61 12.92 2.34
N GLN A 105 -9.10 13.02 1.12
CA GLN A 105 -8.32 14.18 0.72
C GLN A 105 -9.18 15.43 0.51
N MET A 106 -10.45 15.27 0.10
CA MET A 106 -11.34 16.42 -0.07
C MET A 106 -11.60 17.19 1.23
N MET A 107 -11.50 16.55 2.40
CA MET A 107 -11.71 17.21 3.69
C MET A 107 -10.67 18.30 3.99
N LYS A 108 -9.51 18.25 3.33
CA LYS A 108 -8.45 19.27 3.43
C LYS A 108 -8.79 20.55 2.66
N TYR A 109 -9.70 20.46 1.70
CA TYR A 109 -10.13 21.58 0.87
C TYR A 109 -11.27 22.37 1.52
N PRO A 110 -11.39 23.68 1.22
CA PRO A 110 -12.51 24.49 1.71
C PRO A 110 -13.88 23.90 1.37
N GLU A 111 -14.85 24.04 2.28
CA GLU A 111 -16.22 23.56 2.04
C GLU A 111 -17.04 24.51 1.16
N GLY A 112 -16.59 25.73 1.01
CA GLY A 112 -17.24 26.76 0.20
C GLY A 112 -16.54 28.12 0.37
N PRO A 113 -17.05 29.17 -0.25
CA PRO A 113 -16.42 30.50 -0.23
C PRO A 113 -16.36 31.10 1.18
N GLU A 114 -17.23 30.70 2.09
CA GLU A 114 -17.23 31.18 3.48
C GLU A 114 -16.27 30.43 4.39
N ASP A 115 -15.68 29.33 3.93
CA ASP A 115 -14.65 28.63 4.68
C ASP A 115 -13.42 29.54 4.84
N PRO A 116 -12.89 29.71 6.06
CA PRO A 116 -11.71 30.56 6.29
C PRO A 116 -10.50 30.20 5.43
N ARG A 117 -10.39 28.92 5.04
CA ARG A 117 -9.31 28.45 4.16
C ARG A 117 -9.44 29.00 2.74
N ALA A 118 -10.67 29.20 2.25
CA ALA A 118 -10.90 29.81 0.94
C ALA A 118 -10.53 31.30 0.89
N LYS A 119 -10.65 31.98 2.04
CA LYS A 119 -10.41 33.43 2.19
C LYS A 119 -8.96 33.77 2.60
N PHE A 120 -8.11 32.79 2.81
CA PHE A 120 -6.75 33.03 3.30
C PHE A 120 -5.89 33.70 2.20
N PRO A 121 -5.30 34.88 2.48
CA PRO A 121 -4.57 35.65 1.47
C PRO A 121 -3.36 34.87 0.92
N GLY A 122 -3.14 34.98 -0.39
CA GLY A 122 -1.96 34.42 -1.06
C GLY A 122 -1.96 32.90 -1.21
N LEU A 123 -3.10 32.22 -0.97
CA LEU A 123 -3.25 30.80 -1.26
C LEU A 123 -4.14 30.57 -2.48
N GLU A 124 -3.70 29.63 -3.30
CA GLU A 124 -4.46 29.12 -4.43
C GLU A 124 -4.79 27.63 -4.20
N TRP A 125 -6.06 27.27 -4.42
CA TRP A 125 -6.53 25.89 -4.33
C TRP A 125 -6.64 25.30 -5.73
N LYS A 126 -5.73 24.38 -6.06
CA LYS A 126 -5.63 23.74 -7.38
C LYS A 126 -6.92 23.01 -7.79
N TYR A 127 -7.69 22.53 -6.83
CA TYR A 127 -8.95 21.80 -7.04
C TYR A 127 -10.03 22.37 -6.14
N SER A 128 -11.29 22.18 -6.52
CA SER A 128 -12.41 22.28 -5.60
C SER A 128 -12.51 21.00 -4.75
N ARG A 129 -13.19 21.10 -3.62
CA ARG A 129 -13.51 19.96 -2.76
C ARG A 129 -14.28 18.87 -3.51
N GLU A 130 -15.22 19.26 -4.36
CA GLU A 130 -16.03 18.37 -5.18
C GLU A 130 -15.20 17.65 -6.25
N GLN A 131 -14.26 18.32 -6.87
CA GLN A 131 -13.32 17.70 -7.80
C GLN A 131 -12.49 16.62 -7.11
N VAL A 132 -11.92 16.92 -5.93
CA VAL A 132 -11.13 15.94 -5.18
C VAL A 132 -11.96 14.74 -4.73
N ALA A 133 -13.22 14.93 -4.39
CA ALA A 133 -14.14 13.85 -4.03
C ALA A 133 -14.36 12.84 -5.16
N GLN A 134 -14.11 13.22 -6.42
CA GLN A 134 -14.23 12.37 -7.61
C GLN A 134 -12.88 11.83 -8.11
N LEU A 135 -11.78 12.05 -7.37
CA LEU A 135 -10.48 11.49 -7.69
C LEU A 135 -10.29 10.11 -7.05
N THR A 136 -9.36 9.34 -7.63
CA THR A 136 -8.95 8.02 -7.14
C THR A 136 -7.42 7.92 -7.10
N SER A 137 -6.88 6.91 -6.47
CA SER A 137 -5.47 6.55 -6.56
C SER A 137 -4.51 7.73 -6.24
N PHE A 138 -3.43 7.83 -7.01
CA PHE A 138 -2.40 8.88 -6.84
C PHE A 138 -2.91 10.28 -7.15
N ASP A 139 -3.92 10.43 -8.00
CA ASP A 139 -4.50 11.75 -8.29
C ASP A 139 -5.14 12.34 -7.03
N ALA A 140 -5.92 11.53 -6.30
CA ALA A 140 -6.49 11.94 -5.02
C ALA A 140 -5.40 12.24 -3.98
N LYS A 141 -4.38 11.38 -3.88
CA LYS A 141 -3.25 11.59 -2.96
C LYS A 141 -2.48 12.86 -3.28
N ASN A 142 -2.18 13.12 -4.55
CA ASN A 142 -1.45 14.30 -4.99
C ASN A 142 -2.24 15.59 -4.74
N ALA A 143 -3.57 15.56 -4.97
CA ALA A 143 -4.44 16.65 -4.57
C ALA A 143 -4.36 16.90 -3.05
N GLY A 144 -4.38 15.83 -2.25
CA GLY A 144 -4.21 15.93 -0.80
C GLY A 144 -2.87 16.50 -0.36
N THR A 145 -1.80 16.20 -1.07
CA THR A 145 -0.46 16.77 -0.81
C THR A 145 -0.43 18.27 -1.08
N ALA A 146 -1.00 18.70 -2.21
CA ALA A 146 -1.13 20.12 -2.52
C ALA A 146 -1.94 20.90 -1.46
N ALA A 147 -3.02 20.30 -0.96
CA ALA A 147 -3.79 20.88 0.13
C ALA A 147 -3.00 20.96 1.45
N GLU A 148 -2.18 19.94 1.76
CA GLU A 148 -1.33 19.95 2.97
C GLU A 148 -0.28 21.07 2.94
N GLU A 149 0.24 21.42 1.78
CA GLU A 149 1.14 22.58 1.64
C GLU A 149 0.43 23.89 2.00
N ASN A 150 -0.80 24.07 1.54
CA ASN A 150 -1.62 25.20 1.93
C ASN A 150 -1.94 25.18 3.43
N MET A 151 -2.32 24.03 3.98
CA MET A 151 -2.57 23.89 5.42
C MET A 151 -1.33 24.25 6.26
N LYS A 152 -0.11 23.89 5.81
CA LYS A 152 1.14 24.28 6.47
C LYS A 152 1.34 25.79 6.44
N LYS A 153 1.12 26.43 5.30
CA LYS A 153 1.22 27.91 5.16
C LYS A 153 0.24 28.62 6.08
N MET A 154 -0.94 28.02 6.31
CA MET A 154 -1.96 28.54 7.22
C MET A 154 -1.69 28.22 8.69
N GLY A 155 -0.73 27.33 9.02
CA GLY A 155 -0.48 26.84 10.38
C GLY A 155 -1.62 26.02 10.96
N ILE A 156 -2.41 25.29 10.13
CA ILE A 156 -3.56 24.50 10.58
C ILE A 156 -3.31 22.99 10.52
N THR A 157 -3.88 22.26 11.48
CA THR A 157 -3.80 20.79 11.61
C THR A 157 -5.17 20.10 11.54
N TRP A 158 -6.21 20.86 11.20
CA TRP A 158 -7.59 20.38 11.14
C TRP A 158 -8.10 20.30 9.71
N VAL A 159 -9.10 19.46 9.53
CA VAL A 159 -9.89 19.35 8.30
C VAL A 159 -11.34 19.69 8.60
N THR A 160 -12.21 19.72 7.58
CA THR A 160 -13.65 19.95 7.82
C THR A 160 -14.51 18.87 7.19
N PHE A 161 -15.65 18.62 7.82
CA PHE A 161 -16.72 17.82 7.25
C PHE A 161 -18.08 18.28 7.81
N ALA A 162 -19.03 18.56 6.91
CA ALA A 162 -20.38 19.02 7.26
C ALA A 162 -20.37 20.25 8.21
N GLY A 163 -19.55 21.25 7.87
CA GLY A 163 -19.43 22.51 8.63
C GLY A 163 -18.63 22.42 9.93
N LYS A 164 -18.13 21.21 10.29
CA LYS A 164 -17.39 21.01 11.53
C LYS A 164 -15.89 20.91 11.27
N ARG A 165 -15.10 21.57 12.14
CA ARG A 165 -13.66 21.35 12.22
C ARG A 165 -13.37 20.05 12.94
N ILE A 166 -12.46 19.26 12.42
CA ILE A 166 -12.09 17.94 12.89
C ILE A 166 -10.58 17.87 12.98
N GLU A 167 -10.05 17.47 14.13
CA GLU A 167 -8.61 17.25 14.32
C GLU A 167 -8.14 16.12 13.40
N TYR A 168 -7.11 16.40 12.57
CA TYR A 168 -6.78 15.53 11.45
C TYR A 168 -5.79 14.41 11.81
N ARG A 169 -4.78 14.68 12.61
CA ARG A 169 -3.70 13.71 12.92
C ARG A 169 -3.72 13.26 14.38
N SER A 170 -4.92 13.15 14.95
CA SER A 170 -5.09 12.71 16.33
C SER A 170 -4.58 11.29 16.54
N GLN A 171 -3.77 11.07 17.56
CA GLN A 171 -3.32 9.75 18.02
C GLN A 171 -4.43 9.01 18.79
N ALA A 172 -5.46 9.68 19.25
CA ALA A 172 -6.66 9.07 19.83
C ALA A 172 -7.71 8.79 18.74
N PRO A 173 -8.56 7.76 18.90
CA PRO A 173 -9.69 7.49 18.04
C PRO A 173 -10.75 8.60 18.13
N GLY A 174 -10.47 9.76 17.50
CA GLY A 174 -11.31 10.94 17.49
C GLY A 174 -12.41 10.93 16.42
N GLU A 175 -12.96 12.10 16.13
CA GLU A 175 -14.06 12.26 15.16
C GLU A 175 -13.60 11.90 13.73
N HIS A 176 -12.37 12.27 13.34
CA HIS A 176 -11.80 11.88 12.07
C HIS A 176 -11.75 10.36 11.88
N TYR A 177 -11.26 9.62 12.89
CA TYR A 177 -11.24 8.15 12.86
C TYR A 177 -12.65 7.58 12.67
N ARG A 178 -13.63 8.02 13.49
CA ARG A 178 -15.02 7.56 13.38
C ARG A 178 -15.61 7.82 11.99
N LEU A 179 -15.29 8.96 11.41
CA LEU A 179 -15.73 9.34 10.06
C LEU A 179 -15.13 8.42 9.00
N ILE A 180 -13.83 8.14 9.07
CA ILE A 180 -13.16 7.22 8.15
C ILE A 180 -13.70 5.79 8.27
N VAL A 181 -13.90 5.28 9.48
CA VAL A 181 -14.54 3.97 9.71
C VAL A 181 -15.93 3.91 9.08
N ALA A 182 -16.76 4.94 9.29
CA ALA A 182 -18.11 4.99 8.73
C ALA A 182 -18.11 5.03 7.19
N ALA A 183 -17.23 5.82 6.59
CA ALA A 183 -17.06 5.89 5.13
C ALA A 183 -16.52 4.57 4.55
N THR A 184 -15.55 3.92 5.21
CA THR A 184 -15.04 2.60 4.81
C THR A 184 -16.14 1.54 4.87
N ARG A 185 -16.96 1.57 5.93
CA ARG A 185 -18.12 0.67 6.06
C ARG A 185 -19.15 0.90 4.93
N ALA A 186 -19.41 2.16 4.55
CA ALA A 186 -20.27 2.49 3.43
C ALA A 186 -19.71 1.95 2.09
N LYS A 187 -18.39 2.15 1.83
CA LYS A 187 -17.69 1.57 0.68
C LYS A 187 -17.87 0.06 0.63
N VAL A 188 -17.56 -0.66 1.70
CA VAL A 188 -17.63 -2.13 1.75
C VAL A 188 -19.07 -2.64 1.52
N ARG A 189 -20.07 -1.97 2.11
CA ARG A 189 -21.48 -2.38 1.98
C ARG A 189 -22.04 -2.17 0.57
N GLN A 190 -21.59 -1.13 -0.12
CA GLN A 190 -22.11 -0.74 -1.44
C GLN A 190 -21.36 -1.40 -2.60
N ASN A 191 -20.18 -2.00 -2.37
CA ASN A 191 -19.38 -2.65 -3.38
C ASN A 191 -19.29 -4.16 -3.08
N LEU A 192 -20.06 -4.97 -3.81
CA LEU A 192 -20.14 -6.42 -3.57
C LEU A 192 -18.77 -7.10 -3.71
N GLU A 193 -17.97 -6.73 -4.70
CA GLU A 193 -16.62 -7.31 -4.89
C GLU A 193 -15.68 -6.93 -3.74
N VAL A 194 -15.72 -5.69 -3.25
CA VAL A 194 -14.95 -5.29 -2.07
C VAL A 194 -15.36 -6.13 -0.84
N LYS A 195 -16.66 -6.30 -0.63
CA LYS A 195 -17.19 -7.13 0.47
C LYS A 195 -16.77 -8.59 0.34
N LYS A 196 -16.84 -9.15 -0.89
CA LYS A 196 -16.45 -10.54 -1.19
C LYS A 196 -14.97 -10.76 -0.92
N VAL A 197 -14.09 -9.89 -1.44
CA VAL A 197 -12.65 -9.97 -1.22
C VAL A 197 -12.33 -9.82 0.26
N LEU A 198 -12.94 -8.87 0.98
CA LEU A 198 -12.72 -8.70 2.41
C LEU A 198 -13.11 -9.95 3.21
N LEU A 199 -14.25 -10.55 2.91
CA LEU A 199 -14.70 -11.78 3.59
C LEU A 199 -13.82 -12.99 3.23
N ALA A 200 -13.30 -13.06 2.00
CA ALA A 200 -12.40 -14.11 1.57
C ALA A 200 -11.06 -14.11 2.33
N THR A 201 -10.66 -12.99 2.93
CA THR A 201 -9.46 -12.94 3.79
C THR A 201 -9.64 -13.70 5.12
N GLY A 202 -10.84 -14.18 5.43
CA GLY A 202 -11.15 -15.10 6.55
C GLY A 202 -10.63 -14.60 7.90
N ASP A 203 -9.64 -15.29 8.44
CA ASP A 203 -8.96 -15.00 9.71
C ASP A 203 -7.53 -14.45 9.54
N LEU A 204 -7.07 -14.25 8.29
CA LEU A 204 -5.74 -13.69 8.04
C LEU A 204 -5.56 -12.31 8.69
N ILE A 205 -4.36 -12.07 9.16
CA ILE A 205 -3.92 -10.76 9.64
C ILE A 205 -3.65 -9.87 8.42
N LEU A 206 -4.44 -8.81 8.28
CA LEU A 206 -4.29 -7.85 7.19
C LEU A 206 -3.12 -6.91 7.45
N LYS A 207 -2.24 -6.75 6.47
CA LYS A 207 -1.07 -5.87 6.54
C LYS A 207 -1.11 -4.82 5.43
N PRO A 208 -0.61 -3.61 5.70
CA PRO A 208 -0.55 -2.57 4.66
C PRO A 208 0.43 -2.98 3.54
N ASP A 209 0.21 -2.45 2.35
CA ASP A 209 1.09 -2.63 1.19
C ASP A 209 2.20 -1.56 1.11
N HIS A 210 2.37 -0.77 2.15
CA HIS A 210 3.38 0.28 2.21
C HIS A 210 3.88 0.50 3.63
N HIS A 211 5.11 0.94 3.73
CA HIS A 211 5.72 1.28 5.01
C HIS A 211 5.00 2.47 5.65
N GLN A 212 4.66 2.32 6.91
CA GLN A 212 4.09 3.37 7.76
C GLN A 212 5.09 3.74 8.85
N GLY A 213 4.98 4.95 9.40
CA GLY A 213 5.76 5.32 10.59
C GLY A 213 5.49 4.38 11.78
N ALA A 214 6.36 4.41 12.77
CA ALA A 214 6.30 3.50 13.92
C ALA A 214 4.98 3.59 14.72
N ASN A 215 4.32 4.73 14.74
CA ASN A 215 3.04 4.93 15.43
C ASN A 215 2.07 5.76 14.56
N PRO A 216 1.48 5.18 13.51
CA PRO A 216 0.55 5.90 12.66
C PRO A 216 -0.77 6.18 13.40
N PRO A 217 -1.41 7.35 13.17
CA PRO A 217 -2.73 7.63 13.73
C PRO A 217 -3.74 6.52 13.42
N PRO A 218 -4.71 6.21 14.31
CA PRO A 218 -5.68 5.13 14.10
C PRO A 218 -6.43 5.20 12.76
N ALA A 219 -6.75 6.40 12.30
CA ALA A 219 -7.41 6.59 11.01
C ALA A 219 -6.55 6.09 9.82
N TRP A 220 -5.22 6.09 9.94
CA TRP A 220 -4.30 5.66 8.88
C TRP A 220 -4.10 4.16 8.81
N ARG A 221 -4.47 3.44 9.86
CA ARG A 221 -4.40 1.97 9.94
C ARG A 221 -5.61 1.34 9.27
N TYR A 222 -5.75 1.53 7.96
CA TYR A 222 -6.89 1.06 7.18
C TYR A 222 -7.08 -0.46 7.26
N TYR A 223 -6.02 -1.22 7.42
CA TYR A 223 -6.02 -2.66 7.62
C TYR A 223 -6.71 -3.07 8.94
N ASP A 224 -6.54 -2.30 10.03
CA ASP A 224 -7.25 -2.53 11.30
C ASP A 224 -8.75 -2.21 11.14
N ILE A 225 -9.08 -1.10 10.45
CA ILE A 225 -10.46 -0.72 10.14
C ILE A 225 -11.16 -1.81 9.32
N LEU A 226 -10.48 -2.35 8.31
CA LEU A 226 -11.00 -3.45 7.49
C LEU A 226 -11.17 -4.73 8.31
N THR A 227 -10.24 -5.05 9.20
CA THR A 227 -10.34 -6.20 10.12
C THR A 227 -11.56 -6.07 11.02
N GLN A 228 -11.81 -4.89 11.59
CA GLN A 228 -13.01 -4.61 12.37
C GLN A 228 -14.28 -4.83 11.53
N ILE A 229 -14.36 -4.25 10.33
CA ILE A 229 -15.53 -4.37 9.45
C ILE A 229 -15.74 -5.82 9.02
N ARG A 230 -14.69 -6.56 8.72
CA ARG A 230 -14.75 -8.01 8.42
C ARG A 230 -15.39 -8.79 9.57
N THR A 231 -14.92 -8.58 10.79
CA THR A 231 -15.46 -9.22 11.99
C THR A 231 -16.95 -8.91 12.18
N GLU A 232 -17.37 -7.66 11.98
CA GLU A 232 -18.79 -7.27 12.03
C GLU A 232 -19.63 -8.01 11.00
N LEU A 233 -19.12 -8.15 9.76
CA LEU A 233 -19.81 -8.85 8.66
C LEU A 233 -19.90 -10.38 8.88
N GLN A 234 -18.86 -10.99 9.46
CA GLN A 234 -18.86 -12.41 9.80
C GLN A 234 -19.90 -12.74 10.88
N LYS A 235 -20.01 -11.91 11.92
CA LYS A 235 -21.04 -12.07 12.96
C LYS A 235 -22.47 -11.98 12.41
N GLN A 236 -22.71 -11.11 11.42
CA GLN A 236 -24.02 -10.96 10.79
C GLN A 236 -24.45 -12.15 9.92
N LYS A 237 -23.51 -13.03 9.50
CA LYS A 237 -23.82 -14.25 8.75
C LYS A 237 -24.12 -15.44 9.65
N GLY A 238 -23.72 -15.40 10.93
CA GLY A 238 -23.92 -16.49 11.88
C GLY A 238 -25.21 -16.39 12.70
N ASN A 239 -25.94 -15.30 12.54
CA ASN A 239 -27.27 -15.08 13.08
C ASN A 239 -28.32 -15.17 11.96
#